data_afa6b69373ae9dbf5b54f6293eba738d
#
_entry.id   afa6b69373ae9dbf5b54f6293eba738d
#
_cell.length_a   1.000
_cell.length_b   1.000
_cell.length_c   1.000
_cell.angle_alpha   90.00
_cell.angle_beta   90.00
_cell.angle_gamma   90.00
#
_symmetry.space_group_name_H-M   'P 1'
#
loop_
_entity.id
_entity.type
_entity.pdbx_description
1 polymer ?
#
loop_
_entity_poly.entity_id
_entity_poly.type
_entity_poly.pdbx_seq_one_letter_code
_entity_poly.pdbx_strand_id
1 'polypeptide(L)'
;MAYEEIDYEPTDLPLEGKAKDLVHLAEERFKEFYAQQLNKRYPRYIASEPTQVYAVLKWVTERGLAPGERFIEWGSGFGVATGMATLLGYEATGIELRAGLVDIACKLIERQSIEAEFLCTSYIPEGYLEYETAGGSDLVPDDSFGHQLEAGPVYRDGDREIDIAEVDLFYAYPWPGEQEMMLKLFDAVAGPDAILIAYYGDRDICIYRKL
;
A
#
# COMPACT_ATOMS: atom_id res chain seq x y z
N MET A 1 -6.47 5.39 20.68
CA MET A 1 -5.66 4.80 19.59
C MET A 1 -4.68 3.86 20.26
N ALA A 2 -4.65 2.62 19.82
CA ALA A 2 -3.84 1.56 20.43
C ALA A 2 -2.67 1.20 19.48
N TYR A 3 -1.80 2.16 19.22
CA TYR A 3 -0.54 1.95 18.53
C TYR A 3 0.56 2.82 19.14
N GLU A 4 1.80 2.40 18.97
CA GLU A 4 3.02 3.14 19.36
C GLU A 4 3.84 3.48 18.11
N GLU A 5 4.53 4.61 18.14
CA GLU A 5 5.48 5.00 17.09
C GLU A 5 6.86 4.39 17.38
N ILE A 6 7.48 3.85 16.34
CA ILE A 6 8.83 3.28 16.40
C ILE A 6 9.80 4.29 15.80
N ASP A 7 10.84 4.64 16.55
CA ASP A 7 11.88 5.57 16.08
C ASP A 7 12.58 5.03 14.83
N TYR A 8 12.53 5.81 13.76
CA TYR A 8 13.19 5.53 12.49
C TYR A 8 13.83 6.78 11.91
N GLU A 9 15.10 6.68 11.54
CA GLU A 9 15.80 7.75 10.80
C GLU A 9 15.79 7.41 9.31
N PRO A 10 15.06 8.18 8.47
CA PRO A 10 14.95 7.91 7.03
C PRO A 10 16.33 7.95 6.34
N THR A 11 16.61 6.90 5.59
CA THR A 11 17.82 6.74 4.80
C THR A 11 17.50 6.43 3.36
N ASP A 12 18.44 6.69 2.45
CA ASP A 12 18.35 6.21 1.07
C ASP A 12 19.29 5.01 0.94
N LEU A 13 18.79 3.91 0.37
CA LEU A 13 19.62 2.78 0.00
C LEU A 13 19.70 2.66 -1.52
N PRO A 14 20.89 2.40 -2.07
CA PRO A 14 21.02 2.11 -3.49
C PRO A 14 20.21 0.85 -3.84
N LEU A 15 19.44 0.94 -4.92
CA LEU A 15 18.69 -0.18 -5.45
C LEU A 15 19.60 -1.09 -6.25
N GLU A 16 19.48 -2.40 -6.02
CA GLU A 16 20.27 -3.42 -6.70
C GLU A 16 19.38 -4.53 -7.25
N GLY A 17 19.90 -5.28 -8.25
CA GLY A 17 19.22 -6.44 -8.82
C GLY A 17 17.78 -6.13 -9.28
N LYS A 18 16.86 -7.03 -9.01
CA LYS A 18 15.46 -6.92 -9.44
C LYS A 18 14.74 -5.67 -8.91
N ALA A 19 15.10 -5.16 -7.73
CA ALA A 19 14.50 -3.93 -7.20
C ALA A 19 14.87 -2.72 -8.08
N LYS A 20 16.11 -2.64 -8.55
CA LYS A 20 16.55 -1.60 -9.50
C LYS A 20 15.85 -1.74 -10.85
N ASP A 21 15.74 -2.96 -11.36
CA ASP A 21 15.09 -3.23 -12.65
C ASP A 21 13.59 -2.88 -12.59
N LEU A 22 12.92 -3.21 -11.50
CA LEU A 22 11.52 -2.85 -11.27
C LEU A 22 11.32 -1.33 -11.29
N VAL A 23 12.15 -0.58 -10.55
CA VAL A 23 12.07 0.88 -10.51
C VAL A 23 12.36 1.48 -11.89
N HIS A 24 13.36 0.99 -12.60
CA HIS A 24 13.65 1.46 -13.96
C HIS A 24 12.46 1.30 -14.91
N LEU A 25 11.81 0.13 -14.89
CA LEU A 25 10.59 -0.10 -15.68
C LEU A 25 9.42 0.80 -15.23
N ALA A 26 9.27 1.02 -13.93
CA ALA A 26 8.23 1.91 -13.41
C ALA A 26 8.47 3.36 -13.86
N GLU A 27 9.72 3.84 -13.87
CA GLU A 27 10.09 5.16 -14.38
C GLU A 27 9.82 5.32 -15.88
N GLU A 28 10.14 4.29 -16.70
CA GLU A 28 9.80 4.30 -18.13
C GLU A 28 8.29 4.38 -18.32
N ARG A 29 7.55 3.57 -17.57
CA ARG A 29 6.09 3.57 -17.62
C ARG A 29 5.50 4.88 -17.15
N PHE A 30 6.10 5.52 -16.16
CA PHE A 30 5.69 6.84 -15.67
C PHE A 30 5.86 7.92 -16.75
N LYS A 31 6.97 7.91 -17.51
CA LYS A 31 7.17 8.82 -18.66
C LYS A 31 6.08 8.63 -19.72
N GLU A 32 5.75 7.37 -20.06
CA GLU A 32 4.67 7.06 -20.99
C GLU A 32 3.30 7.52 -20.46
N PHE A 33 3.04 7.32 -19.17
CA PHE A 33 1.82 7.72 -18.50
C PHE A 33 1.56 9.23 -18.62
N TYR A 34 2.60 10.04 -18.43
CA TYR A 34 2.52 11.48 -18.63
C TYR A 34 2.39 11.86 -20.11
N ALA A 35 3.15 11.23 -21.00
CA ALA A 35 3.06 11.46 -22.44
C ALA A 35 1.66 11.17 -23.00
N GLN A 36 0.98 10.17 -22.45
CA GLN A 36 -0.41 9.81 -22.80
C GLN A 36 -1.45 10.65 -22.03
N GLN A 37 -1.04 11.62 -21.22
CA GLN A 37 -1.90 12.45 -20.36
C GLN A 37 -2.77 11.65 -19.36
N LEU A 38 -2.36 10.45 -18.99
CA LEU A 38 -3.08 9.62 -18.02
C LEU A 38 -3.06 10.20 -16.60
N ASN A 39 -2.09 11.06 -16.29
CA ASN A 39 -2.09 11.85 -15.05
C ASN A 39 -3.34 12.75 -14.91
N LYS A 40 -4.00 13.13 -16.00
CA LYS A 40 -5.29 13.85 -15.95
C LYS A 40 -6.45 12.93 -15.59
N ARG A 41 -6.36 11.65 -15.97
CA ARG A 41 -7.37 10.63 -15.63
C ARG A 41 -7.18 10.09 -14.22
N TYR A 42 -5.94 10.06 -13.73
CA TYR A 42 -5.56 9.57 -12.40
C TYR A 42 -4.81 10.66 -11.62
N PRO A 43 -5.48 11.79 -11.29
CA PRO A 43 -4.81 12.97 -10.72
C PRO A 43 -4.27 12.72 -9.30
N ARG A 44 -4.77 11.68 -8.63
CA ARG A 44 -4.34 11.28 -7.29
C ARG A 44 -3.17 10.28 -7.28
N TYR A 45 -2.69 9.84 -8.44
CA TYR A 45 -1.52 8.97 -8.49
C TYR A 45 -0.23 9.80 -8.34
N ILE A 46 0.48 9.58 -7.26
CA ILE A 46 1.81 10.13 -6.97
C ILE A 46 2.70 8.98 -6.54
N ALA A 47 3.85 8.81 -7.19
CA ALA A 47 4.82 7.80 -6.82
C ALA A 47 5.61 8.24 -5.58
N SER A 48 5.83 7.33 -4.64
CA SER A 48 6.77 7.50 -3.53
C SER A 48 8.23 7.39 -4.03
N GLU A 49 9.19 7.92 -3.24
CA GLU A 49 10.61 7.83 -3.57
C GLU A 49 11.14 6.39 -3.37
N PRO A 50 11.53 5.67 -4.44
CA PRO A 50 11.77 4.23 -4.35
C PRO A 50 12.95 3.84 -3.43
N THR A 51 13.99 4.68 -3.36
CA THR A 51 15.17 4.39 -2.52
C THR A 51 14.83 4.47 -1.03
N GLN A 52 13.93 5.37 -0.66
CA GLN A 52 13.45 5.52 0.71
C GLN A 52 12.48 4.40 1.08
N VAL A 53 11.56 4.04 0.16
CA VAL A 53 10.64 2.91 0.34
C VAL A 53 11.42 1.61 0.55
N TYR A 54 12.40 1.35 -0.31
CA TYR A 54 13.24 0.16 -0.18
C TYR A 54 14.02 0.14 1.14
N ALA A 55 14.57 1.31 1.54
CA ALA A 55 15.32 1.43 2.77
C ALA A 55 14.46 1.12 4.01
N VAL A 56 13.27 1.69 4.11
CA VAL A 56 12.38 1.45 5.26
C VAL A 56 11.84 0.03 5.29
N LEU A 57 11.42 -0.54 4.16
CA LEU A 57 10.99 -1.93 4.07
C LEU A 57 12.10 -2.88 4.52
N LYS A 58 13.31 -2.70 3.99
CA LYS A 58 14.48 -3.49 4.38
C LYS A 58 14.81 -3.33 5.86
N TRP A 59 14.73 -2.12 6.39
CA TRP A 59 14.99 -1.84 7.80
C TRP A 59 14.01 -2.57 8.73
N VAL A 60 12.71 -2.58 8.39
CA VAL A 60 11.67 -3.32 9.12
C VAL A 60 11.92 -4.82 9.04
N THR A 61 12.23 -5.32 7.84
CA THR A 61 12.49 -6.75 7.59
C THR A 61 13.71 -7.26 8.36
N GLU A 62 14.85 -6.57 8.26
CA GLU A 62 16.11 -6.98 8.91
C GLU A 62 16.05 -6.97 10.44
N ARG A 63 15.12 -6.20 11.01
CA ARG A 63 14.87 -6.15 12.45
C ARG A 63 13.79 -7.11 12.93
N GLY A 64 13.11 -7.79 12.01
CA GLY A 64 12.02 -8.69 12.34
C GLY A 64 10.90 -7.97 13.11
N LEU A 65 10.54 -6.74 12.68
CA LEU A 65 9.52 -5.96 13.39
C LEU A 65 8.10 -6.43 13.10
N ALA A 66 7.84 -6.87 11.87
CA ALA A 66 6.56 -7.45 11.50
C ALA A 66 6.43 -8.87 12.10
N PRO A 67 5.26 -9.25 12.65
CA PRO A 67 5.07 -10.55 13.30
C PRO A 67 5.06 -11.73 12.32
N GLY A 68 4.86 -11.49 11.01
CA GLY A 68 4.84 -12.49 9.95
C GLY A 68 5.21 -11.91 8.60
N GLU A 69 4.77 -12.55 7.51
CA GLU A 69 5.23 -12.28 6.14
C GLU A 69 4.13 -11.69 5.24
N ARG A 70 2.90 -11.42 5.75
CA ARG A 70 1.82 -10.85 4.96
C ARG A 70 1.92 -9.34 4.88
N PHE A 71 2.04 -8.82 3.67
CA PHE A 71 2.18 -7.40 3.39
C PHE A 71 1.02 -6.85 2.57
N ILE A 72 0.53 -5.66 2.94
CA ILE A 72 -0.42 -4.91 2.13
C ILE A 72 0.07 -3.48 1.88
N GLU A 73 -0.02 -3.04 0.60
CA GLU A 73 0.13 -1.64 0.21
C GLU A 73 -1.26 -1.00 -0.02
N TRP A 74 -1.59 0.03 0.75
CA TRP A 74 -2.79 0.83 0.58
C TRP A 74 -2.58 1.92 -0.47
N GLY A 75 -3.31 1.82 -1.59
CA GLY A 75 -3.16 2.72 -2.73
C GLY A 75 -1.91 2.39 -3.55
N SER A 76 -1.80 1.15 -4.02
CA SER A 76 -0.56 0.64 -4.61
C SER A 76 -0.11 1.30 -5.92
N GLY A 77 -1.00 2.00 -6.63
CA GLY A 77 -0.65 2.67 -7.87
C GLY A 77 0.02 1.74 -8.89
N PHE A 78 1.31 1.94 -9.15
CA PHE A 78 2.11 1.07 -10.04
C PHE A 78 2.68 -0.18 -9.33
N GLY A 79 2.43 -0.36 -8.03
CA GLY A 79 2.82 -1.55 -7.28
C GLY A 79 4.31 -1.69 -7.00
N VAL A 80 5.05 -0.57 -6.99
CA VAL A 80 6.51 -0.60 -6.78
C VAL A 80 6.85 -1.05 -5.35
N ALA A 81 6.17 -0.50 -4.32
CA ALA A 81 6.41 -0.91 -2.94
C ALA A 81 5.97 -2.36 -2.70
N THR A 82 4.83 -2.78 -3.26
CA THR A 82 4.37 -4.18 -3.25
C THR A 82 5.43 -5.11 -3.85
N GLY A 83 5.97 -4.78 -5.04
CA GLY A 83 7.03 -5.57 -5.67
C GLY A 83 8.32 -5.62 -4.85
N MET A 84 8.70 -4.51 -4.21
CA MET A 84 9.86 -4.46 -3.30
C MET A 84 9.66 -5.33 -2.06
N ALA A 85 8.47 -5.30 -1.46
CA ALA A 85 8.12 -6.15 -0.32
C ALA A 85 8.22 -7.64 -0.70
N THR A 86 7.71 -8.03 -1.87
CA THR A 86 7.88 -9.41 -2.39
C THR A 86 9.36 -9.80 -2.53
N LEU A 87 10.20 -8.90 -3.07
CA LEU A 87 11.64 -9.16 -3.21
C LEU A 87 12.36 -9.26 -1.86
N LEU A 88 11.78 -8.73 -0.79
CA LEU A 88 12.27 -8.85 0.59
C LEU A 88 11.69 -10.07 1.34
N GLY A 89 10.85 -10.90 0.67
CA GLY A 89 10.33 -12.15 1.20
C GLY A 89 8.91 -12.11 1.72
N TYR A 90 8.17 -11.00 1.53
CA TYR A 90 6.77 -10.91 1.94
C TYR A 90 5.82 -11.53 0.91
N GLU A 91 4.72 -12.10 1.40
CA GLU A 91 3.51 -12.39 0.63
C GLU A 91 2.76 -11.07 0.41
N ALA A 92 3.09 -10.38 -0.70
CA ALA A 92 2.68 -8.99 -0.86
C ALA A 92 1.47 -8.82 -1.78
N THR A 93 0.49 -8.03 -1.30
CA THR A 93 -0.69 -7.63 -2.07
C THR A 93 -0.81 -6.10 -2.11
N GLY A 94 -1.00 -5.55 -3.31
CA GLY A 94 -1.34 -4.15 -3.52
C GLY A 94 -2.86 -3.95 -3.60
N ILE A 95 -3.39 -2.98 -2.87
CA ILE A 95 -4.80 -2.57 -2.96
C ILE A 95 -4.87 -1.26 -3.75
N GLU A 96 -5.61 -1.25 -4.84
CA GLU A 96 -5.75 -0.06 -5.69
C GLU A 96 -7.17 0.05 -6.25
N LEU A 97 -7.80 1.21 -6.08
CA LEU A 97 -9.17 1.45 -6.51
C LEU A 97 -9.32 1.55 -8.05
N ARG A 98 -8.27 1.94 -8.74
CA ARG A 98 -8.32 2.26 -10.17
C ARG A 98 -7.81 1.09 -11.01
N ALA A 99 -8.71 0.35 -11.65
CA ALA A 99 -8.39 -0.82 -12.47
C ALA A 99 -7.26 -0.54 -13.50
N GLY A 100 -7.21 0.66 -14.09
CA GLY A 100 -6.13 1.00 -15.03
C GLY A 100 -4.75 1.16 -14.38
N LEU A 101 -4.66 1.47 -13.09
CA LEU A 101 -3.40 1.44 -12.33
C LEU A 101 -3.04 0.01 -11.95
N VAL A 102 -4.01 -0.80 -11.54
CA VAL A 102 -3.85 -2.26 -11.30
C VAL A 102 -3.29 -2.95 -12.55
N ASP A 103 -3.84 -2.65 -13.75
CA ASP A 103 -3.34 -3.20 -15.02
C ASP A 103 -1.86 -2.84 -15.28
N ILE A 104 -1.45 -1.65 -14.87
CA ILE A 104 -0.06 -1.20 -15.00
C ILE A 104 0.81 -1.97 -14.02
N ALA A 105 0.40 -2.08 -12.76
CA ALA A 105 1.11 -2.79 -11.72
C ALA A 105 1.33 -4.27 -12.10
N CYS A 106 0.27 -4.98 -12.48
CA CYS A 106 0.36 -6.38 -12.94
C CYS A 106 1.40 -6.56 -14.05
N LYS A 107 1.40 -5.69 -15.07
CA LYS A 107 2.35 -5.76 -16.19
C LYS A 107 3.80 -5.49 -15.77
N LEU A 108 4.02 -4.58 -14.83
CA LEU A 108 5.36 -4.30 -14.31
C LEU A 108 5.92 -5.51 -13.55
N ILE A 109 5.12 -6.08 -12.67
CA ILE A 109 5.49 -7.24 -11.84
C ILE A 109 5.72 -8.48 -12.70
N GLU A 110 4.83 -8.76 -13.67
CA GLU A 110 4.95 -9.88 -14.61
C GLU A 110 6.27 -9.82 -15.40
N ARG A 111 6.63 -8.63 -15.92
CA ARG A 111 7.89 -8.43 -16.67
C ARG A 111 9.14 -8.76 -15.86
N GLN A 112 9.07 -8.61 -14.53
CA GLN A 112 10.19 -8.89 -13.61
C GLN A 112 10.12 -10.30 -13.01
N SER A 113 9.08 -11.08 -13.33
CA SER A 113 8.80 -12.38 -12.69
C SER A 113 8.86 -12.25 -11.16
N ILE A 114 8.11 -11.28 -10.64
CA ILE A 114 7.88 -11.05 -9.21
C ILE A 114 6.50 -11.60 -8.89
N GLU A 115 6.37 -12.38 -7.82
CA GLU A 115 5.12 -13.03 -7.41
C GLU A 115 4.35 -12.15 -6.42
N ALA A 116 3.82 -11.01 -6.89
CA ALA A 116 2.97 -10.13 -6.10
C ALA A 116 1.53 -10.13 -6.64
N GLU A 117 0.56 -9.87 -5.79
CA GLU A 117 -0.85 -9.80 -6.14
C GLU A 117 -1.38 -8.36 -6.06
N PHE A 118 -2.48 -8.12 -6.82
CA PHE A 118 -3.20 -6.84 -6.76
C PHE A 118 -4.70 -7.09 -6.71
N LEU A 119 -5.39 -6.35 -5.84
CA LEU A 119 -6.84 -6.30 -5.76
C LEU A 119 -7.34 -4.93 -6.22
N CYS A 120 -8.33 -4.95 -7.13
CA CYS A 120 -8.99 -3.73 -7.62
C CYS A 120 -10.15 -3.37 -6.69
N THR A 121 -9.83 -2.79 -5.54
CA THR A 121 -10.82 -2.42 -4.52
C THR A 121 -10.36 -1.21 -3.71
N SER A 122 -11.26 -0.67 -2.87
CA SER A 122 -10.88 0.37 -1.89
C SER A 122 -9.99 -0.21 -0.78
N TYR A 123 -9.05 0.57 -0.28
CA TYR A 123 -8.36 0.21 0.95
C TYR A 123 -9.18 0.49 2.22
N ILE A 124 -10.33 1.18 2.11
CA ILE A 124 -11.34 1.22 3.17
C ILE A 124 -12.20 -0.04 3.03
N PRO A 125 -12.12 -1.00 3.95
CA PRO A 125 -12.84 -2.26 3.81
C PRO A 125 -14.34 -2.09 3.99
N GLU A 126 -15.11 -3.06 3.52
CA GLU A 126 -16.55 -3.10 3.71
C GLU A 126 -16.92 -3.01 5.20
N GLY A 127 -17.95 -2.23 5.51
CA GLY A 127 -18.40 -1.99 6.89
C GLY A 127 -17.71 -0.84 7.61
N TYR A 128 -16.70 -0.21 7.00
CA TYR A 128 -15.95 0.93 7.54
C TYR A 128 -16.30 2.26 6.86
N LEU A 129 -17.55 2.44 6.44
CA LEU A 129 -18.05 3.62 5.71
C LEU A 129 -17.88 4.95 6.46
N GLU A 130 -17.77 4.92 7.78
CA GLU A 130 -17.51 6.11 8.59
C GLU A 130 -16.18 6.80 8.22
N TYR A 131 -15.24 6.08 7.66
CA TYR A 131 -13.96 6.63 7.21
C TYR A 131 -14.06 7.39 5.88
N GLU A 132 -15.11 7.17 5.09
CA GLU A 132 -15.42 7.96 3.90
C GLU A 132 -15.66 9.42 4.26
N THR A 133 -16.44 9.67 5.31
CA THR A 133 -16.78 11.02 5.77
C THR A 133 -15.60 11.73 6.43
N ALA A 134 -14.60 10.98 6.89
CA ALA A 134 -13.39 11.51 7.53
C ALA A 134 -12.27 11.85 6.52
N GLY A 135 -12.57 11.94 5.21
CA GLY A 135 -11.62 12.26 4.16
C GLY A 135 -11.44 11.17 3.10
N GLY A 136 -12.09 10.02 3.29
CA GLY A 136 -11.98 8.86 2.41
C GLY A 136 -13.01 8.76 1.28
N SER A 137 -13.84 9.79 1.03
CA SER A 137 -14.93 9.72 0.05
C SER A 137 -14.50 9.37 -1.38
N ASP A 138 -13.28 9.76 -1.76
CA ASP A 138 -12.74 9.46 -3.09
C ASP A 138 -12.13 8.04 -3.18
N LEU A 139 -12.12 7.29 -2.07
CA LEU A 139 -11.51 5.97 -1.94
C LEU A 139 -12.53 4.84 -2.04
N VAL A 140 -13.83 5.19 -2.17
CA VAL A 140 -14.92 4.23 -2.22
C VAL A 140 -15.45 4.12 -3.65
N PRO A 141 -15.70 2.91 -4.16
CA PRO A 141 -16.35 2.72 -5.45
C PRO A 141 -17.78 3.29 -5.46
N ASP A 142 -18.22 3.88 -6.58
CA ASP A 142 -19.56 4.43 -6.74
C ASP A 142 -20.71 3.42 -6.49
N ASP A 143 -20.43 2.12 -6.57
CA ASP A 143 -21.40 1.02 -6.45
C ASP A 143 -21.49 0.41 -5.03
N SER A 144 -20.81 0.96 -4.02
CA SER A 144 -20.68 0.36 -2.68
C SER A 144 -21.91 0.54 -1.76
N PHE A 145 -23.09 0.81 -2.30
CA PHE A 145 -24.32 0.89 -1.51
C PHE A 145 -24.89 -0.48 -1.18
N GLY A 146 -24.67 -0.96 0.05
CA GLY A 146 -25.66 -1.81 0.69
C GLY A 146 -25.36 -3.21 1.15
N HIS A 147 -24.18 -3.54 1.62
CA HIS A 147 -23.99 -4.76 2.41
C HIS A 147 -23.23 -4.49 3.70
N GLN A 148 -23.97 -4.41 4.82
CA GLN A 148 -23.39 -4.60 6.14
C GLN A 148 -23.04 -6.08 6.28
N LEU A 149 -21.77 -6.40 6.36
CA LEU A 149 -21.32 -7.76 6.63
C LEU A 149 -20.95 -7.89 8.11
N GLU A 150 -21.46 -8.95 8.75
CA GLU A 150 -21.08 -9.37 10.11
C GLU A 150 -19.67 -10.02 10.14
N ALA A 151 -18.97 -10.08 9.01
CA ALA A 151 -17.59 -10.55 8.92
C ALA A 151 -16.61 -9.45 9.32
N GLY A 152 -15.47 -9.84 9.89
CA GLY A 152 -14.37 -8.91 10.20
C GLY A 152 -13.89 -8.12 8.98
N PRO A 153 -12.90 -7.23 9.15
CA PRO A 153 -12.41 -6.38 8.07
C PRO A 153 -11.73 -7.23 6.98
N VAL A 154 -12.34 -7.27 5.79
CA VAL A 154 -11.84 -8.04 4.66
C VAL A 154 -11.75 -7.20 3.39
N TYR A 155 -10.75 -7.50 2.54
CA TYR A 155 -10.70 -7.01 1.16
C TYR A 155 -11.22 -8.07 0.22
N ARG A 156 -12.04 -7.66 -0.75
CA ARG A 156 -12.59 -8.54 -1.79
C ARG A 156 -12.36 -8.00 -3.18
N ASP A 157 -12.03 -8.92 -4.10
CA ASP A 157 -12.02 -8.66 -5.53
C ASP A 157 -12.38 -9.96 -6.25
N GLY A 158 -13.65 -10.07 -6.70
CA GLY A 158 -14.21 -11.31 -7.21
C GLY A 158 -14.25 -12.41 -6.15
N ASP A 159 -13.62 -13.54 -6.45
CA ASP A 159 -13.54 -14.70 -5.54
C ASP A 159 -12.35 -14.61 -4.56
N ARG A 160 -11.52 -13.56 -4.65
CA ARG A 160 -10.38 -13.35 -3.75
C ARG A 160 -10.82 -12.59 -2.52
N GLU A 161 -10.36 -13.05 -1.36
CA GLU A 161 -10.63 -12.45 -0.07
C GLU A 161 -9.35 -12.43 0.78
N ILE A 162 -9.09 -11.30 1.45
CA ILE A 162 -7.99 -11.14 2.40
C ILE A 162 -8.57 -10.66 3.73
N ASP A 163 -8.35 -11.44 4.79
CA ASP A 163 -8.60 -11.01 6.16
C ASP A 163 -7.51 -10.01 6.58
N ILE A 164 -7.93 -8.77 6.83
CA ILE A 164 -6.98 -7.68 7.13
C ILE A 164 -6.36 -7.87 8.50
N ALA A 165 -7.05 -8.53 9.44
CA ALA A 165 -6.51 -8.80 10.77
C ALA A 165 -5.31 -9.78 10.75
N GLU A 166 -5.12 -10.51 9.65
CA GLU A 166 -3.98 -11.42 9.46
C GLU A 166 -2.79 -10.76 8.73
N VAL A 167 -2.87 -9.46 8.44
CA VAL A 167 -1.80 -8.71 7.77
C VAL A 167 -0.78 -8.23 8.81
N ASP A 168 0.49 -8.48 8.52
CA ASP A 168 1.61 -8.22 9.43
C ASP A 168 2.29 -6.87 9.19
N LEU A 169 2.33 -6.45 7.92
CA LEU A 169 2.98 -5.21 7.51
C LEU A 169 2.12 -4.44 6.52
N PHE A 170 1.82 -3.21 6.87
CA PHE A 170 1.12 -2.24 6.02
C PHE A 170 2.08 -1.18 5.51
N TYR A 171 1.88 -0.74 4.28
CA TYR A 171 2.51 0.45 3.73
C TYR A 171 1.45 1.36 3.12
N ALA A 172 1.56 2.66 3.37
CA ALA A 172 0.67 3.66 2.78
C ALA A 172 1.39 4.97 2.47
N TYR A 173 0.95 5.63 1.39
CA TYR A 173 1.29 7.01 1.06
C TYR A 173 0.00 7.85 1.01
N PRO A 174 -0.51 8.27 2.18
CA PRO A 174 -1.79 8.99 2.25
C PRO A 174 -1.67 10.40 1.66
N TRP A 175 -2.75 10.89 1.08
CA TRP A 175 -2.85 12.28 0.70
C TRP A 175 -2.83 13.20 1.91
N PRO A 176 -2.35 14.46 1.76
CA PRO A 176 -2.51 15.46 2.81
C PRO A 176 -3.98 15.58 3.24
N GLY A 177 -4.25 15.42 4.54
CA GLY A 177 -5.61 15.40 5.11
C GLY A 177 -6.20 14.01 5.30
N GLU A 178 -5.63 12.93 4.73
CA GLU A 178 -6.06 11.55 4.96
C GLU A 178 -5.23 10.83 6.04
N GLN A 179 -4.15 11.45 6.53
CA GLN A 179 -3.22 10.85 7.48
C GLN A 179 -3.91 10.39 8.78
N GLU A 180 -4.73 11.24 9.37
CA GLU A 180 -5.46 10.91 10.60
C GLU A 180 -6.50 9.79 10.37
N MET A 181 -7.19 9.82 9.22
CA MET A 181 -8.13 8.78 8.84
C MET A 181 -7.42 7.45 8.65
N MET A 182 -6.29 7.42 7.94
CA MET A 182 -5.48 6.22 7.73
C MET A 182 -5.00 5.60 9.05
N LEU A 183 -4.52 6.41 10.00
CA LEU A 183 -4.09 5.92 11.32
C LEU A 183 -5.27 5.36 12.14
N LYS A 184 -6.44 5.98 12.07
CA LYS A 184 -7.66 5.46 12.70
C LYS A 184 -8.09 4.15 12.06
N LEU A 185 -8.02 4.05 10.73
CA LEU A 185 -8.32 2.82 10.02
C LEU A 185 -7.37 1.69 10.43
N PHE A 186 -6.05 1.95 10.44
CA PHE A 186 -5.06 1.00 10.92
C PHE A 186 -5.37 0.52 12.35
N ASP A 187 -5.67 1.45 13.26
CA ASP A 187 -6.06 1.12 14.64
C ASP A 187 -7.31 0.22 14.71
N ALA A 188 -8.24 0.38 13.77
CA ALA A 188 -9.50 -0.38 13.76
C ALA A 188 -9.38 -1.77 13.12
N VAL A 189 -8.51 -1.96 12.12
CA VAL A 189 -8.50 -3.18 11.29
C VAL A 189 -7.30 -4.08 11.49
N ALA A 190 -6.16 -3.52 11.92
CA ALA A 190 -4.91 -4.28 12.05
C ALA A 190 -4.94 -5.22 13.27
N GLY A 191 -4.37 -6.40 13.09
CA GLY A 191 -4.11 -7.36 14.18
C GLY A 191 -3.04 -6.85 15.17
N PRO A 192 -2.94 -7.47 16.36
CA PRO A 192 -1.90 -7.14 17.34
C PRO A 192 -0.49 -7.29 16.74
N ASP A 193 0.43 -6.41 17.15
CA ASP A 193 1.83 -6.36 16.69
C ASP A 193 2.03 -6.02 15.21
N ALA A 194 0.97 -5.85 14.42
CA ALA A 194 1.08 -5.43 13.02
C ALA A 194 1.79 -4.08 12.91
N ILE A 195 2.56 -3.90 11.84
CA ILE A 195 3.35 -2.70 11.57
C ILE A 195 2.71 -1.90 10.45
N LEU A 196 2.64 -0.58 10.58
CA LEU A 196 2.32 0.35 9.50
C LEU A 196 3.52 1.23 9.21
N ILE A 197 3.96 1.24 7.95
CA ILE A 197 4.88 2.23 7.41
C ILE A 197 4.03 3.30 6.73
N ALA A 198 4.02 4.51 7.26
CA ALA A 198 3.37 5.68 6.67
C ALA A 198 4.41 6.60 6.05
N TYR A 199 4.39 6.72 4.72
CA TYR A 199 5.25 7.61 3.97
C TYR A 199 4.50 8.92 3.68
N TYR A 200 5.03 10.06 4.13
CA TYR A 200 4.38 11.37 3.96
C TYR A 200 5.07 12.26 2.92
N GLY A 201 6.11 11.75 2.27
CA GLY A 201 6.95 12.49 1.31
C GLY A 201 8.19 13.11 1.95
N ASP A 202 9.13 13.56 1.12
CA ASP A 202 10.31 14.33 1.54
C ASP A 202 11.06 13.79 2.77
N ARG A 203 11.25 12.46 2.85
CA ARG A 203 11.88 11.75 3.98
C ARG A 203 11.04 11.76 5.28
N ASP A 204 9.79 12.14 5.22
CA ASP A 204 8.88 12.02 6.34
C ASP A 204 8.25 10.62 6.34
N ILE A 205 8.83 9.72 7.14
CA ILE A 205 8.41 8.32 7.26
C ILE A 205 8.22 8.01 8.73
N CYS A 206 7.02 7.62 9.10
CA CYS A 206 6.68 7.14 10.43
C CYS A 206 6.37 5.64 10.41
N ILE A 207 6.79 4.95 11.45
CA ILE A 207 6.51 3.51 11.63
C ILE A 207 5.69 3.35 12.90
N TYR A 208 4.56 2.67 12.80
CA TYR A 208 3.66 2.43 13.91
C TYR A 208 3.50 0.93 14.16
N ARG A 209 3.44 0.53 15.43
CA ARG A 209 3.09 -0.82 15.85
C ARG A 209 1.72 -0.82 16.50
N LYS A 210 0.84 -1.72 16.10
CA LYS A 210 -0.43 -1.99 16.76
C LYS A 210 -0.19 -2.63 18.15
N LEU A 211 -0.86 -2.09 19.19
CA LEU A 211 -0.78 -2.59 20.57
C LEU A 211 -1.88 -3.60 20.89
#